data_c55240719a3bcd904ffec3a1f4391736
#
_entry.id   c55240719a3bcd904ffec3a1f4391736
#
_cell.length_a   1.000
_cell.length_b   1.000
_cell.length_c   1.000
_cell.angle_alpha   90.00
_cell.angle_beta   90.00
_cell.angle_gamma   90.00
#
_symmetry.space_group_name_H-M   'P 1'
#
loop_
_entity.id
_entity.type
_entity.pdbx_description
1 polymer ?
#
loop_
_entity_poly.entity_id
_entity_poly.type
_entity_poly.pdbx_seq_one_letter_code
_entity_poly.pdbx_strand_id
1 'polypeptide(L)'
;ALALSLDTYDKRLEDARSEYQRMVVERHARQGERDLLRQDYRRKIEHRTRISDDMDHARTLIARATGLDETELPYVAELMDVDEGDEQWRLAMDVTYAPIAQTILVDKRHEQGFAAKVSAIDPTRMTRRAWRFVDTDAQYDSACNEGWMSSKLRYKEDSPFVGWLKEQTASQRFDARCVEAIDDMDRAERQVQ
;
A
#
# COMPACT_ATOMS: atom_id res chain seq x y z
N ALA A 1 -10.31 -10.58 -70.42
CA ALA A 1 -9.81 -11.49 -69.33
C ALA A 1 -8.68 -10.81 -68.54
N LEU A 2 -7.64 -10.19 -69.14
CA LEU A 2 -6.53 -9.55 -68.48
C LEU A 2 -6.93 -8.31 -67.67
N ALA A 3 -7.84 -7.45 -68.15
CA ALA A 3 -8.28 -6.27 -67.40
C ALA A 3 -9.05 -6.60 -66.12
N LEU A 4 -9.90 -7.63 -66.15
CA LEU A 4 -10.60 -8.15 -64.92
C LEU A 4 -9.65 -8.74 -63.91
N SER A 5 -8.52 -9.30 -64.33
CA SER A 5 -7.49 -9.85 -63.45
C SER A 5 -6.69 -8.74 -62.74
N LEU A 6 -6.40 -7.64 -63.41
CA LEU A 6 -5.73 -6.46 -62.84
C LEU A 6 -6.60 -5.76 -61.80
N ASP A 7 -7.87 -5.54 -62.10
CA ASP A 7 -8.82 -4.90 -61.19
C ASP A 7 -9.00 -5.71 -59.88
N THR A 8 -9.03 -7.05 -60.00
CA THR A 8 -9.10 -7.95 -58.84
C THR A 8 -7.83 -7.91 -58.03
N TYR A 9 -6.67 -7.77 -58.68
CA TYR A 9 -5.39 -7.66 -57.99
C TYR A 9 -5.27 -6.34 -57.24
N ASP A 10 -5.60 -5.23 -57.85
CA ASP A 10 -5.57 -3.89 -57.24
C ASP A 10 -6.49 -3.82 -56.04
N LYS A 11 -7.69 -4.38 -56.13
CA LYS A 11 -8.62 -4.46 -55.00
C LYS A 11 -8.05 -5.27 -53.82
N ARG A 12 -7.43 -6.43 -54.09
CA ARG A 12 -6.78 -7.25 -53.06
C ARG A 12 -5.60 -6.51 -52.39
N LEU A 13 -4.87 -5.74 -53.19
CA LEU A 13 -3.75 -4.94 -52.67
C LEU A 13 -4.26 -3.81 -51.74
N GLU A 14 -5.35 -3.18 -52.08
CA GLU A 14 -5.98 -2.10 -51.29
C GLU A 14 -6.60 -2.65 -50.03
N ASP A 15 -7.28 -3.79 -50.08
CA ASP A 15 -7.81 -4.51 -48.94
C ASP A 15 -6.67 -4.92 -47.96
N ALA A 16 -5.59 -5.48 -48.48
CA ALA A 16 -4.43 -5.88 -47.70
C ALA A 16 -3.73 -4.68 -47.03
N ARG A 17 -3.62 -3.55 -47.74
CA ARG A 17 -3.08 -2.29 -47.18
C ARG A 17 -3.95 -1.76 -46.04
N SER A 18 -5.27 -1.78 -46.22
CA SER A 18 -6.23 -1.32 -45.23
C SER A 18 -6.19 -2.20 -43.98
N GLU A 19 -6.10 -3.50 -44.13
CA GLU A 19 -5.97 -4.47 -43.05
C GLU A 19 -4.65 -4.30 -42.30
N TYR A 20 -3.53 -4.12 -43.00
CA TYR A 20 -2.23 -3.83 -42.41
C TYR A 20 -2.25 -2.54 -41.58
N GLN A 21 -2.83 -1.46 -42.13
CA GLN A 21 -2.96 -0.21 -41.39
C GLN A 21 -3.78 -0.38 -40.11
N ARG A 22 -4.89 -1.12 -40.18
CA ARG A 22 -5.71 -1.43 -39.01
C ARG A 22 -4.92 -2.20 -37.96
N MET A 23 -4.19 -3.24 -38.35
CA MET A 23 -3.34 -4.01 -37.42
C MET A 23 -2.21 -3.16 -36.79
N VAL A 24 -1.61 -2.24 -37.54
CA VAL A 24 -0.59 -1.31 -37.02
C VAL A 24 -1.19 -0.39 -35.96
N VAL A 25 -2.36 0.19 -36.21
CA VAL A 25 -3.06 1.05 -35.22
C VAL A 25 -3.42 0.26 -33.97
N GLU A 26 -4.00 -0.92 -34.12
CA GLU A 26 -4.36 -1.79 -33.00
C GLU A 26 -3.13 -2.21 -32.18
N ARG A 27 -2.01 -2.55 -32.85
CA ARG A 27 -0.75 -2.87 -32.18
C ARG A 27 -0.22 -1.69 -31.38
N HIS A 28 -0.26 -0.48 -31.93
CA HIS A 28 0.17 0.72 -31.19
C HIS A 28 -0.72 1.01 -29.99
N ALA A 29 -2.03 0.85 -30.11
CA ALA A 29 -2.96 1.02 -28.98
C ALA A 29 -2.66 0.02 -27.86
N ARG A 30 -2.52 -1.27 -28.18
CA ARG A 30 -2.16 -2.32 -27.21
C ARG A 30 -0.77 -2.10 -26.60
N GLN A 31 0.15 -1.57 -27.38
CA GLN A 31 1.51 -1.25 -26.89
C GLN A 31 1.47 -0.10 -25.89
N GLY A 32 0.68 0.94 -26.16
CA GLY A 32 0.46 2.05 -25.22
C GLY A 32 -0.19 1.60 -23.91
N GLU A 33 -1.24 0.78 -23.98
CA GLU A 33 -1.89 0.20 -22.82
C GLU A 33 -0.93 -0.66 -21.98
N ARG A 34 -0.14 -1.52 -22.63
CA ARG A 34 0.88 -2.32 -21.96
C ARG A 34 1.92 -1.47 -21.27
N ASP A 35 2.36 -0.38 -21.89
CA ASP A 35 3.40 0.49 -21.32
C ASP A 35 2.86 1.29 -20.14
N LEU A 36 1.58 1.70 -20.15
CA LEU A 36 0.88 2.28 -19.02
C LEU A 36 0.76 1.28 -17.87
N LEU A 37 0.33 0.05 -18.15
CA LEU A 37 0.24 -1.01 -17.13
C LEU A 37 1.61 -1.36 -16.52
N ARG A 38 2.68 -1.38 -17.35
CA ARG A 38 4.04 -1.58 -16.85
C ARG A 38 4.52 -0.44 -15.97
N GLN A 39 4.18 0.79 -16.32
CA GLN A 39 4.53 1.96 -15.53
C GLN A 39 3.79 1.95 -14.18
N ASP A 40 2.51 1.61 -14.19
CA ASP A 40 1.70 1.45 -12.99
C ASP A 40 2.21 0.29 -12.10
N TYR A 41 2.53 -0.85 -12.73
CA TYR A 41 3.13 -1.99 -12.03
C TYR A 41 4.50 -1.67 -11.41
N ARG A 42 5.38 -0.95 -12.12
CA ARG A 42 6.66 -0.48 -11.57
C ARG A 42 6.44 0.46 -10.40
N ARG A 43 5.52 1.41 -10.53
CA ARG A 43 5.15 2.33 -9.47
C ARG A 43 4.66 1.59 -8.22
N LYS A 44 3.82 0.56 -8.39
CA LYS A 44 3.31 -0.29 -7.29
C LYS A 44 4.40 -1.19 -6.67
N ILE A 45 5.40 -1.60 -7.43
CA ILE A 45 6.55 -2.35 -6.90
C ILE A 45 7.57 -1.44 -6.22
N GLU A 46 7.89 -0.29 -6.81
CA GLU A 46 8.84 0.69 -6.24
C GLU A 46 8.29 1.30 -4.96
N HIS A 47 6.99 1.59 -4.95
CA HIS A 47 6.26 1.86 -3.73
C HIS A 47 5.68 0.54 -3.23
N ARG A 48 6.41 -0.32 -2.58
CA ARG A 48 5.90 -1.51 -1.86
C ARG A 48 4.81 -1.16 -0.81
N THR A 49 4.04 -0.15 -1.09
CA THR A 49 3.06 0.45 -0.23
C THR A 49 1.71 -0.13 -0.54
N ARG A 50 1.09 -0.75 0.44
CA ARG A 50 -0.32 -1.14 0.49
C ARG A 50 -1.23 0.08 0.52
N ILE A 51 -0.79 1.19 -0.08
CA ILE A 51 -1.49 2.47 -0.08
C ILE A 51 -2.23 2.58 -1.38
N SER A 52 -3.54 2.79 -1.29
CA SER A 52 -4.39 3.09 -2.44
C SER A 52 -4.18 4.53 -2.91
N ASP A 53 -4.54 4.80 -4.16
CA ASP A 53 -4.50 6.16 -4.72
C ASP A 53 -5.33 7.16 -3.88
N ASP A 54 -6.43 6.70 -3.26
CA ASP A 54 -7.26 7.51 -2.36
C ASP A 54 -6.52 7.90 -1.08
N MET A 55 -5.71 6.98 -0.54
CA MET A 55 -4.89 7.25 0.65
C MET A 55 -3.77 8.24 0.31
N ASP A 56 -3.11 8.07 -0.81
CA ASP A 56 -2.07 8.99 -1.27
C ASP A 56 -2.63 10.40 -1.54
N HIS A 57 -3.80 10.46 -2.18
CA HIS A 57 -4.52 11.72 -2.36
C HIS A 57 -4.90 12.38 -1.03
N ALA A 58 -5.38 11.59 -0.05
CA ALA A 58 -5.71 12.10 1.28
C ALA A 58 -4.47 12.65 2.00
N ARG A 59 -3.33 11.97 1.93
CA ARG A 59 -2.04 12.45 2.46
C ARG A 59 -1.66 13.79 1.84
N THR A 60 -1.69 13.89 0.50
CA THR A 60 -1.39 15.13 -0.23
C THR A 60 -2.28 16.31 0.22
N LEU A 61 -3.59 16.07 0.45
CA LEU A 61 -4.50 17.11 0.94
C LEU A 61 -4.14 17.54 2.36
N ILE A 62 -3.81 16.59 3.24
CA ILE A 62 -3.41 16.86 4.62
C ILE A 62 -2.08 17.62 4.65
N ALA A 63 -1.08 17.20 3.87
CA ALA A 63 0.21 17.87 3.74
C ALA A 63 0.04 19.35 3.34
N ARG A 64 -0.75 19.60 2.31
CA ARG A 64 -1.07 20.97 1.85
C ARG A 64 -1.80 21.82 2.90
N ALA A 65 -2.76 21.23 3.61
CA ALA A 65 -3.52 21.95 4.62
C ALA A 65 -2.69 22.28 5.86
N THR A 66 -1.81 21.38 6.26
CA THR A 66 -0.98 21.53 7.47
C THR A 66 0.32 22.27 7.21
N GLY A 67 0.84 22.23 5.97
CA GLY A 67 2.15 22.77 5.58
C GLY A 67 3.31 21.83 5.90
N LEU A 68 3.02 20.52 6.13
CA LEU A 68 4.01 19.48 6.35
C LEU A 68 4.38 18.82 5.00
N ASP A 69 5.58 18.23 4.94
CA ASP A 69 5.97 17.39 3.83
C ASP A 69 5.24 16.03 3.89
N GLU A 70 4.97 15.42 2.73
CA GLU A 70 4.32 14.09 2.67
C GLU A 70 5.16 13.00 3.35
N THR A 71 6.49 13.16 3.39
CA THR A 71 7.41 12.25 4.08
C THR A 71 7.30 12.32 5.60
N GLU A 72 6.76 13.43 6.15
CA GLU A 72 6.47 13.60 7.58
C GLU A 72 5.10 12.99 7.97
N LEU A 73 4.35 12.48 7.00
CA LEU A 73 3.00 11.93 7.14
C LEU A 73 2.92 10.48 6.65
N PRO A 74 3.79 9.56 7.10
CA PRO A 74 3.75 8.19 6.63
C PRO A 74 2.50 7.47 7.15
N TYR A 75 1.99 6.54 6.34
CA TYR A 75 1.03 5.56 6.80
C TYR A 75 1.74 4.44 7.56
N VAL A 76 1.05 3.85 8.54
CA VAL A 76 1.58 2.66 9.26
C VAL A 76 1.97 1.55 8.28
N ALA A 77 1.16 1.32 7.23
CA ALA A 77 1.44 0.31 6.21
C ALA A 77 2.74 0.54 5.41
N GLU A 78 3.30 1.76 5.42
CA GLU A 78 4.57 2.07 4.75
C GLU A 78 5.79 1.78 5.63
N LEU A 79 5.57 1.60 6.92
CA LEU A 79 6.62 1.52 7.92
C LEU A 79 6.85 0.10 8.45
N MET A 80 5.97 -0.84 8.09
CA MET A 80 6.09 -2.25 8.49
C MET A 80 5.68 -3.19 7.36
N ASP A 81 6.29 -4.36 7.32
CA ASP A 81 5.96 -5.45 6.41
C ASP A 81 6.21 -6.79 7.09
N VAL A 82 5.72 -7.87 6.51
CA VAL A 82 6.02 -9.23 6.95
C VAL A 82 7.47 -9.56 6.59
N ASP A 83 8.17 -10.25 7.48
CA ASP A 83 9.52 -10.74 7.20
C ASP A 83 9.50 -11.75 6.04
N GLU A 84 10.57 -11.77 5.23
CA GLU A 84 10.67 -12.63 4.04
C GLU A 84 10.57 -14.14 4.35
N GLY A 85 10.93 -14.53 5.57
CA GLY A 85 10.82 -15.93 6.04
C GLY A 85 9.42 -16.30 6.53
N ASP A 86 8.51 -15.34 6.71
CA ASP A 86 7.22 -15.49 7.39
C ASP A 86 6.01 -15.18 6.50
N GLU A 87 6.17 -15.24 5.18
CA GLU A 87 5.13 -14.91 4.19
C GLU A 87 3.82 -15.71 4.36
N GLN A 88 3.86 -16.92 4.93
CA GLN A 88 2.68 -17.71 5.24
C GLN A 88 1.71 -16.98 6.20
N TRP A 89 2.22 -16.06 7.02
CA TRP A 89 1.44 -15.29 7.98
C TRP A 89 0.87 -13.98 7.42
N ARG A 90 1.21 -13.61 6.19
CA ARG A 90 0.83 -12.33 5.57
C ARG A 90 -0.66 -12.03 5.66
N LEU A 91 -1.51 -13.00 5.30
CA LEU A 91 -2.96 -12.80 5.35
C LEU A 91 -3.46 -12.53 6.78
N ALA A 92 -2.96 -13.29 7.75
CA ALA A 92 -3.34 -13.10 9.16
C ALA A 92 -2.90 -11.71 9.65
N MET A 93 -1.70 -11.27 9.29
CA MET A 93 -1.18 -9.96 9.65
C MET A 93 -1.95 -8.82 8.96
N ASP A 94 -2.28 -8.99 7.68
CA ASP A 94 -3.09 -8.02 6.93
C ASP A 94 -4.45 -7.78 7.60
N VAL A 95 -5.08 -8.85 8.09
CA VAL A 95 -6.35 -8.76 8.81
C VAL A 95 -6.17 -8.12 10.19
N THR A 96 -5.15 -8.55 10.93
CA THR A 96 -4.91 -8.09 12.31
C THR A 96 -4.54 -6.61 12.36
N TYR A 97 -3.66 -6.16 11.46
CA TYR A 97 -3.17 -4.78 11.45
C TYR A 97 -4.00 -3.85 10.55
N ALA A 98 -5.00 -4.36 9.80
CA ALA A 98 -5.89 -3.54 8.98
C ALA A 98 -6.45 -2.29 9.70
N PRO A 99 -6.84 -2.35 10.99
CA PRO A 99 -7.39 -1.19 11.70
C PRO A 99 -6.41 -0.02 11.82
N ILE A 100 -5.11 -0.30 11.88
CA ILE A 100 -4.07 0.72 12.04
C ILE A 100 -3.29 1.01 10.76
N ALA A 101 -3.27 0.08 9.81
CA ALA A 101 -2.48 0.18 8.57
C ALA A 101 -2.72 1.48 7.79
N GLN A 102 -3.96 1.96 7.79
CA GLN A 102 -4.40 3.17 7.07
C GLN A 102 -4.36 4.44 7.93
N THR A 103 -3.65 4.41 9.06
CA THR A 103 -3.48 5.57 9.92
C THR A 103 -2.21 6.33 9.54
N ILE A 104 -2.33 7.64 9.33
CA ILE A 104 -1.17 8.53 9.15
C ILE A 104 -0.54 8.77 10.53
N LEU A 105 0.75 8.60 10.64
CA LEU A 105 1.51 8.98 11.82
C LEU A 105 1.99 10.41 11.68
N VAL A 106 1.86 11.17 12.74
CA VAL A 106 2.24 12.58 12.81
C VAL A 106 3.05 12.77 14.08
N ASP A 107 4.20 13.39 13.97
CA ASP A 107 4.98 13.73 15.16
C ASP A 107 4.17 14.66 16.07
N LYS A 108 4.16 14.39 17.35
CA LYS A 108 3.41 15.14 18.38
C LYS A 108 3.75 16.62 18.41
N ARG A 109 4.95 17.03 18.01
CA ARG A 109 5.34 18.44 17.88
C ARG A 109 4.43 19.24 16.95
N HIS A 110 3.73 18.57 16.00
CA HIS A 110 2.79 19.18 15.06
C HIS A 110 1.32 19.13 15.51
N GLU A 111 1.03 18.66 16.72
CA GLU A 111 -0.33 18.47 17.22
C GLU A 111 -1.13 19.78 17.26
N GLN A 112 -0.47 20.88 17.64
CA GLN A 112 -1.14 22.17 17.81
C GLN A 112 -1.73 22.69 16.48
N GLY A 113 -3.04 22.79 16.44
CA GLY A 113 -3.78 23.31 15.28
C GLY A 113 -3.94 22.35 14.10
N PHE A 114 -3.31 21.16 14.15
CA PHE A 114 -3.37 20.16 13.07
C PHE A 114 -4.82 19.74 12.78
N ALA A 115 -5.54 19.33 13.81
CA ALA A 115 -6.93 18.88 13.67
C ALA A 115 -7.86 19.96 13.05
N ALA A 116 -7.68 21.22 13.43
CA ALA A 116 -8.44 22.34 12.85
C ALA A 116 -8.15 22.52 11.36
N LYS A 117 -6.88 22.46 10.96
CA LYS A 117 -6.45 22.54 9.55
C LYS A 117 -7.01 21.39 8.71
N VAL A 118 -6.94 20.16 9.23
CA VAL A 118 -7.48 18.97 8.53
C VAL A 118 -9.01 19.03 8.46
N SER A 119 -9.69 19.51 9.50
CA SER A 119 -11.14 19.65 9.51
C SER A 119 -11.65 20.70 8.52
N ALA A 120 -10.83 21.66 8.12
CA ALA A 120 -11.16 22.65 7.09
C ALA A 120 -11.13 22.10 5.66
N ILE A 121 -10.56 20.89 5.43
CA ILE A 121 -10.58 20.23 4.13
C ILE A 121 -12.01 19.80 3.80
N ASP A 122 -12.46 20.08 2.58
CA ASP A 122 -13.77 19.66 2.09
C ASP A 122 -13.97 18.13 2.26
N PRO A 123 -15.02 17.70 3.00
CA PRO A 123 -15.28 16.29 3.25
C PRO A 123 -15.57 15.49 1.98
N THR A 124 -16.01 16.12 0.90
CA THR A 124 -16.27 15.43 -0.37
C THR A 124 -14.98 15.02 -1.09
N ARG A 125 -13.87 15.65 -0.77
CA ARG A 125 -12.56 15.39 -1.38
C ARG A 125 -11.73 14.33 -0.65
N MET A 126 -12.11 13.96 0.56
CA MET A 126 -11.35 13.04 1.39
C MET A 126 -12.30 12.18 2.23
N THR A 127 -12.43 10.89 1.87
CA THR A 127 -13.37 9.95 2.50
C THR A 127 -12.90 9.41 3.85
N ARG A 128 -11.60 9.34 4.08
CA ARG A 128 -11.01 8.86 5.34
C ARG A 128 -10.04 9.86 5.93
N ARG A 129 -10.13 10.04 7.25
CA ARG A 129 -9.33 10.97 8.05
C ARG A 129 -8.87 10.25 9.31
N ALA A 130 -7.86 9.39 9.19
CA ALA A 130 -7.29 8.72 10.32
C ALA A 130 -5.83 9.14 10.49
N TRP A 131 -5.53 9.83 11.59
CA TRP A 131 -4.16 10.15 11.98
C TRP A 131 -3.95 9.89 13.46
N ARG A 132 -2.70 9.76 13.85
CA ARG A 132 -2.30 9.60 15.24
C ARG A 132 -1.04 10.39 15.52
N PHE A 133 -1.08 11.16 16.59
CA PHE A 133 0.12 11.82 17.10
C PHE A 133 0.97 10.84 17.88
N VAL A 134 2.25 10.83 17.58
CA VAL A 134 3.26 9.98 18.21
C VAL A 134 4.38 10.86 18.72
N ASP A 135 4.76 10.68 19.95
CA ASP A 135 5.91 11.34 20.56
C ASP A 135 7.18 10.61 20.12
N THR A 136 7.87 11.15 19.11
CA THR A 136 9.06 10.49 18.53
C THR A 136 10.28 10.54 19.44
N ASP A 137 10.26 11.39 20.48
CA ASP A 137 11.32 11.50 21.48
C ASP A 137 11.08 10.57 22.69
N ALA A 138 9.89 9.95 22.79
CA ALA A 138 9.58 9.03 23.88
C ALA A 138 10.31 7.69 23.72
N GLN A 139 10.61 7.08 24.86
CA GLN A 139 11.08 5.70 24.89
C GLN A 139 9.89 4.75 24.87
N TYR A 140 9.91 3.83 23.92
CA TYR A 140 8.89 2.80 23.74
C TYR A 140 9.44 1.42 24.10
N ASP A 141 8.61 0.59 24.73
CA ASP A 141 8.95 -0.81 24.96
C ASP A 141 8.80 -1.58 23.63
N SER A 142 9.91 -2.06 23.12
CA SER A 142 9.97 -2.77 21.84
C SER A 142 10.18 -4.28 22.00
N ALA A 143 9.91 -4.82 23.18
CA ALA A 143 10.03 -6.25 23.42
C ALA A 143 8.99 -6.99 22.58
N CYS A 144 9.44 -7.83 21.65
CA CYS A 144 8.58 -8.76 20.92
C CYS A 144 8.77 -10.18 21.47
N ASN A 145 7.69 -10.96 21.49
CA ASN A 145 7.72 -12.33 21.96
C ASN A 145 7.98 -13.27 20.77
N GLU A 146 8.98 -14.13 20.89
CA GLU A 146 9.25 -15.15 19.89
C GLU A 146 8.01 -16.05 19.66
N GLY A 147 7.68 -16.31 18.40
CA GLY A 147 6.49 -17.08 18.02
C GLY A 147 5.18 -16.29 17.99
N TRP A 148 5.23 -14.98 18.25
CA TRP A 148 4.09 -14.07 18.13
C TRP A 148 4.15 -13.26 16.82
N MET A 149 3.04 -12.69 16.42
CA MET A 149 2.94 -11.95 15.16
C MET A 149 3.91 -10.76 15.09
N SER A 150 4.13 -10.07 16.20
CA SER A 150 5.07 -8.95 16.29
C SER A 150 6.51 -9.35 15.95
N SER A 151 6.93 -10.59 16.28
CA SER A 151 8.27 -11.10 15.98
C SER A 151 8.50 -11.44 14.50
N LYS A 152 7.44 -11.44 13.70
CA LYS A 152 7.45 -11.79 12.27
C LYS A 152 7.34 -10.58 11.35
N LEU A 153 7.41 -9.38 11.94
CA LEU A 153 7.37 -8.11 11.24
C LEU A 153 8.78 -7.54 11.09
N ARG A 154 9.06 -6.99 9.94
CA ARG A 154 10.17 -6.08 9.73
C ARG A 154 9.66 -4.66 9.67
N TYR A 155 10.46 -3.75 10.14
CA TYR A 155 10.13 -2.33 10.23
C TYR A 155 11.12 -1.49 9.42
N LYS A 156 10.67 -0.30 9.03
CA LYS A 156 11.53 0.71 8.42
C LYS A 156 12.33 1.40 9.52
N GLU A 157 13.49 0.84 9.86
CA GLU A 157 14.30 1.22 11.04
C GLU A 157 14.80 2.67 11.02
N ASP A 158 14.84 3.32 9.85
CA ASP A 158 15.19 4.73 9.70
C ASP A 158 14.03 5.68 10.02
N SER A 159 12.84 5.16 10.29
CA SER A 159 11.68 5.96 10.66
C SER A 159 11.69 6.36 12.13
N PRO A 160 11.40 7.63 12.47
CA PRO A 160 11.28 8.06 13.86
C PRO A 160 10.10 7.42 14.60
N PHE A 161 9.18 6.80 13.89
CA PHE A 161 7.98 6.14 14.45
C PHE A 161 8.19 4.66 14.79
N VAL A 162 9.36 4.10 14.50
CA VAL A 162 9.61 2.65 14.63
C VAL A 162 9.44 2.15 16.07
N GLY A 163 9.88 2.89 17.06
CA GLY A 163 9.74 2.53 18.49
C GLY A 163 8.27 2.36 18.87
N TRP A 164 7.44 3.36 18.52
CA TRP A 164 6.01 3.31 18.76
C TRP A 164 5.34 2.15 18.02
N LEU A 165 5.73 1.89 16.77
CA LEU A 165 5.18 0.78 15.98
C LEU A 165 5.46 -0.57 16.62
N LYS A 166 6.69 -0.80 17.06
CA LYS A 166 7.09 -2.05 17.77
C LYS A 166 6.26 -2.26 19.03
N GLU A 167 6.09 -1.22 19.84
CA GLU A 167 5.24 -1.29 21.03
C GLU A 167 3.77 -1.57 20.68
N GLN A 168 3.22 -0.89 19.66
CA GLN A 168 1.82 -1.09 19.24
C GLN A 168 1.56 -2.50 18.71
N THR A 169 2.44 -3.02 17.87
CA THR A 169 2.29 -4.36 17.29
C THR A 169 2.49 -5.46 18.31
N ALA A 170 3.32 -5.24 19.35
CA ALA A 170 3.52 -6.15 20.48
C ALA A 170 2.45 -6.00 21.60
N SER A 171 1.49 -5.06 21.44
CA SER A 171 0.44 -4.86 22.43
C SER A 171 -0.60 -6.00 22.40
N GLN A 172 -1.23 -6.29 23.53
CA GLN A 172 -2.29 -7.32 23.65
C GLN A 172 -3.43 -7.17 22.64
N ARG A 173 -3.63 -5.97 22.10
CA ARG A 173 -4.68 -5.73 21.11
C ARG A 173 -4.34 -6.29 19.74
N PHE A 174 -3.07 -6.31 19.38
CA PHE A 174 -2.61 -6.61 18.03
C PHE A 174 -1.67 -7.81 17.97
N ASP A 175 -1.05 -8.18 19.08
CA ASP A 175 -0.14 -9.31 19.11
C ASP A 175 -0.92 -10.60 19.38
N ALA A 176 -0.66 -11.61 18.58
CA ALA A 176 -1.27 -12.91 18.68
C ALA A 176 -0.22 -14.00 18.50
N ARG A 177 -0.38 -15.10 19.19
CA ARG A 177 0.50 -16.25 19.03
C ARG A 177 0.27 -16.93 17.68
N CYS A 178 1.33 -17.17 16.94
CA CYS A 178 1.27 -17.90 15.68
C CYS A 178 1.25 -19.40 15.94
N VAL A 179 0.23 -20.08 15.45
CA VAL A 179 0.07 -21.55 15.56
C VAL A 179 -0.24 -22.11 14.18
N GLU A 180 0.41 -23.21 13.79
CA GLU A 180 0.25 -23.80 12.47
C GLU A 180 -0.94 -24.78 12.39
N ALA A 181 -1.34 -25.34 13.52
CA ALA A 181 -2.45 -26.29 13.61
C ALA A 181 -3.47 -25.89 14.67
N ILE A 182 -4.74 -26.22 14.44
CA ILE A 182 -5.84 -25.95 15.38
C ILE A 182 -5.59 -26.62 16.73
N ASP A 183 -5.02 -27.84 16.73
CA ASP A 183 -4.69 -28.57 17.95
C ASP A 183 -3.64 -27.85 18.82
N ASP A 184 -2.84 -26.95 18.24
CA ASP A 184 -1.87 -26.16 18.97
C ASP A 184 -2.51 -24.94 19.64
N MET A 185 -3.69 -24.49 19.19
CA MET A 185 -4.44 -23.42 19.86
C MET A 185 -4.86 -23.82 21.27
N ASP A 186 -5.39 -25.05 21.44
CA ASP A 186 -5.81 -25.56 22.74
C ASP A 186 -4.64 -25.70 23.73
N ARG A 187 -3.44 -25.93 23.22
CA ARG A 187 -2.22 -25.96 24.05
C ARG A 187 -1.75 -24.56 24.41
N ALA A 188 -1.89 -23.60 23.49
CA ALA A 188 -1.48 -22.21 23.70
C ALA A 188 -2.34 -21.53 24.77
N GLU A 189 -3.68 -21.72 24.73
CA GLU A 189 -4.58 -21.16 25.73
C GLU A 189 -4.30 -21.66 27.15
N ARG A 190 -3.87 -22.91 27.31
CA ARG A 190 -3.52 -23.49 28.62
C ARG A 190 -2.19 -22.94 29.20
N GLN A 191 -1.36 -22.29 28.41
CA GLN A 191 -0.09 -21.69 28.88
C GLN A 191 -0.23 -20.24 29.35
N VAL A 192 -1.38 -19.61 29.10
CA VAL A 192 -1.66 -18.21 29.46
C VAL A 192 -2.49 -18.08 30.75
N GLN A 193 -2.91 -19.21 31.36
CA GLN A 193 -3.51 -19.29 32.70
C GLN A 193 -2.45 -19.51 33.77
#